data_b24232b9fd504ca05f1dc50b209e4a4b
#
_entry.id   b24232b9fd504ca05f1dc50b209e4a4b
#
_cell.length_a   1.000
_cell.length_b   1.000
_cell.length_c   1.000
_cell.angle_alpha   90.00
_cell.angle_beta   90.00
_cell.angle_gamma   90.00
#
_symmetry.space_group_name_H-M   'P 1'
#
loop_
_entity.id
_entity.type
_entity.pdbx_description
1 polymer ?
#
loop_
_entity_poly.entity_id
_entity_poly.type
_entity_poly.pdbx_seq_one_letter_code
_entity_poly.pdbx_strand_id
1 'polypeptide(L)'
;MIADEARFNGFHGLVLFWCALIIIFDGYDLAVAGIALPSIMKEMGVEPTKAGFMVSSALFGMMFGAIFLGTIADKIGRRWAIAICITLFSVFTAAAGLTKDPLMFSVMRFLAGLGIGGVMPNVVAQMTEYSPKKIRATMVTLMFSGYAVGGVIAALLGKGLIETYGWQSV
;
A
#
# COMPACT_ATOMS: atom_id res chain seq x y z
N MET A 1 15.40 -26.46 6.59
CA MET A 1 14.99 -26.01 5.25
C MET A 1 16.13 -25.26 4.59
N ILE A 2 16.30 -25.36 3.27
CA ILE A 2 17.50 -24.86 2.54
C ILE A 2 17.74 -23.35 2.75
N ALA A 3 16.68 -22.56 2.92
CA ALA A 3 16.79 -21.11 3.12
C ALA A 3 17.29 -20.70 4.51
N ASP A 4 17.11 -21.53 5.53
CA ASP A 4 17.44 -21.18 6.92
C ASP A 4 18.94 -21.12 7.19
N GLU A 5 19.74 -21.89 6.44
CA GLU A 5 21.20 -21.98 6.56
C GLU A 5 21.95 -21.24 5.45
N ALA A 6 21.20 -20.63 4.51
CA ALA A 6 21.77 -19.91 3.38
C ALA A 6 22.59 -18.69 3.83
N ARG A 7 23.73 -18.44 3.17
CA ARG A 7 24.43 -17.17 3.30
C ARG A 7 23.70 -16.10 2.51
N PHE A 8 23.69 -14.86 3.01
CA PHE A 8 23.15 -13.73 2.29
C PHE A 8 23.80 -13.63 0.89
N ASN A 9 22.98 -13.52 -0.15
CA ASN A 9 23.42 -13.39 -1.53
C ASN A 9 22.57 -12.35 -2.29
N GLY A 10 22.90 -12.09 -3.55
CA GLY A 10 22.19 -11.12 -4.39
C GLY A 10 20.69 -11.40 -4.54
N PHE A 11 20.27 -12.67 -4.50
CA PHE A 11 18.85 -13.03 -4.55
C PHE A 11 18.08 -12.51 -3.33
N HIS A 12 18.63 -12.66 -2.12
CA HIS A 12 17.99 -12.12 -0.90
C HIS A 12 17.90 -10.59 -0.94
N GLY A 13 18.94 -9.92 -1.48
CA GLY A 13 18.92 -8.47 -1.71
C GLY A 13 17.83 -8.05 -2.70
N LEU A 14 17.62 -8.80 -3.78
CA LEU A 14 16.58 -8.54 -4.76
C LEU A 14 15.18 -8.71 -4.16
N VAL A 15 14.95 -9.76 -3.37
CA VAL A 15 13.68 -9.96 -2.66
C VAL A 15 13.41 -8.82 -1.69
N LEU A 16 14.43 -8.41 -0.90
CA LEU A 16 14.33 -7.27 0.01
C LEU A 16 13.97 -5.99 -0.75
N PHE A 17 14.64 -5.73 -1.87
CA PHE A 17 14.39 -4.53 -2.68
C PHE A 17 12.95 -4.46 -3.17
N TRP A 18 12.42 -5.55 -3.76
CA TRP A 18 11.03 -5.56 -4.24
C TRP A 18 10.01 -5.50 -3.11
N CYS A 19 10.24 -6.20 -2.02
CA CYS A 19 9.36 -6.13 -0.85
C CYS A 19 9.37 -4.71 -0.23
N ALA A 20 10.54 -4.09 -0.09
CA ALA A 20 10.67 -2.72 0.41
C ALA A 20 10.00 -1.71 -0.53
N LEU A 21 10.15 -1.88 -1.85
CA LEU A 21 9.50 -1.02 -2.84
C LEU A 21 7.98 -1.04 -2.71
N ILE A 22 7.39 -2.23 -2.53
CA ILE A 22 5.95 -2.39 -2.31
C ILE A 22 5.51 -1.65 -1.03
N ILE A 23 6.27 -1.79 0.05
CA ILE A 23 5.99 -1.10 1.33
C ILE A 23 6.16 0.42 1.20
N ILE A 24 7.09 0.91 0.37
CA ILE A 24 7.23 2.35 0.06
C ILE A 24 5.96 2.89 -0.60
N PHE A 25 5.42 2.18 -1.60
CA PHE A 25 4.17 2.59 -2.25
C PHE A 25 2.98 2.58 -1.30
N ASP A 26 2.90 1.60 -0.40
CA ASP A 26 1.87 1.54 0.63
C ASP A 26 1.95 2.74 1.59
N GLY A 27 3.15 3.04 2.09
CA GLY A 27 3.39 4.22 2.94
C GLY A 27 3.13 5.54 2.22
N TYR A 28 3.45 5.62 0.92
CA TYR A 28 3.14 6.77 0.07
C TYR A 28 1.62 6.99 -0.03
N ASP A 29 0.83 5.97 -0.38
CA ASP A 29 -0.63 6.09 -0.55
C ASP A 29 -1.33 6.58 0.73
N LEU A 30 -0.96 6.01 1.88
CA LEU A 30 -1.55 6.44 3.15
C LEU A 30 -1.21 7.89 3.50
N ALA A 31 0.02 8.33 3.28
CA ALA A 31 0.44 9.70 3.56
C ALA A 31 -0.21 10.69 2.58
N VAL A 32 -0.23 10.36 1.29
CA VAL A 32 -0.84 11.19 0.24
C VAL A 32 -2.33 11.38 0.46
N ALA A 33 -3.05 10.34 0.88
CA ALA A 33 -4.47 10.44 1.19
C ALA A 33 -4.75 11.53 2.25
N GLY A 34 -3.90 11.62 3.29
CA GLY A 34 -4.00 12.68 4.30
C GLY A 34 -3.66 14.07 3.76
N ILE A 35 -2.62 14.18 2.93
CA ILE A 35 -2.16 15.45 2.34
C ILE A 35 -3.18 15.98 1.30
N ALA A 36 -3.77 15.09 0.50
CA ALA A 36 -4.75 15.45 -0.53
C ALA A 36 -6.15 15.78 0.04
N LEU A 37 -6.45 15.31 1.25
CA LEU A 37 -7.79 15.46 1.85
C LEU A 37 -8.35 16.88 1.84
N PRO A 38 -7.61 17.96 2.22
CA PRO A 38 -8.12 19.33 2.16
C PRO A 38 -8.50 19.77 0.73
N SER A 39 -7.72 19.35 -0.27
CA SER A 39 -7.98 19.67 -1.68
C SER A 39 -9.21 18.92 -2.20
N ILE A 40 -9.37 17.65 -1.85
CA ILE A 40 -10.53 16.83 -2.16
C ILE A 40 -11.81 17.45 -1.56
N MET A 41 -11.75 17.87 -0.29
CA MET A 41 -12.86 18.52 0.40
C MET A 41 -13.30 19.81 -0.32
N LYS A 42 -12.35 20.64 -0.73
CA LYS A 42 -12.61 21.89 -1.43
C LYS A 42 -13.22 21.66 -2.82
N GLU A 43 -12.70 20.68 -3.57
CA GLU A 43 -13.16 20.40 -4.94
C GLU A 43 -14.54 19.70 -4.96
N MET A 44 -14.74 18.73 -4.09
CA MET A 44 -16.00 17.97 -4.00
C MET A 44 -17.07 18.65 -3.14
N GLY A 45 -16.76 19.76 -2.46
CA GLY A 45 -17.69 20.49 -1.60
C GLY A 45 -18.22 19.66 -0.43
N VAL A 46 -17.39 18.76 0.13
CA VAL A 46 -17.80 17.86 1.21
C VAL A 46 -17.36 18.39 2.57
N GLU A 47 -18.20 18.16 3.59
CA GLU A 47 -17.89 18.48 4.96
C GLU A 47 -16.75 17.60 5.53
N PRO A 48 -15.98 18.09 6.53
CA PRO A 48 -14.88 17.35 7.14
C PRO A 48 -15.26 15.96 7.64
N THR A 49 -16.46 15.80 8.17
CA THR A 49 -16.97 14.51 8.66
C THR A 49 -17.12 13.49 7.54
N LYS A 50 -17.71 13.92 6.40
CA LYS A 50 -17.85 13.07 5.21
C LYS A 50 -16.49 12.74 4.59
N ALA A 51 -15.59 13.71 4.51
CA ALA A 51 -14.25 13.52 4.00
C ALA A 51 -13.45 12.52 4.87
N GLY A 52 -13.57 12.60 6.18
CA GLY A 52 -13.00 11.62 7.09
C GLY A 52 -13.52 10.19 6.83
N PHE A 53 -14.83 10.05 6.57
CA PHE A 53 -15.42 8.77 6.20
C PHE A 53 -14.89 8.24 4.85
N MET A 54 -14.71 9.12 3.86
CA MET A 54 -14.15 8.77 2.56
C MET A 54 -12.74 8.17 2.67
N VAL A 55 -11.87 8.76 3.49
CA VAL A 55 -10.52 8.22 3.74
C VAL A 55 -10.57 6.95 4.60
N SER A 56 -11.42 6.92 5.62
CA SER A 56 -11.57 5.75 6.48
C SER A 56 -12.10 4.52 5.74
N SER A 57 -12.83 4.70 4.62
CA SER A 57 -13.32 3.60 3.80
C SER A 57 -12.17 2.71 3.31
N ALA A 58 -11.00 3.28 2.98
CA ALA A 58 -9.81 2.52 2.62
C ALA A 58 -9.30 1.65 3.79
N LEU A 59 -9.32 2.17 5.02
CA LEU A 59 -8.90 1.42 6.21
C LEU A 59 -9.83 0.21 6.47
N PHE A 60 -11.14 0.39 6.28
CA PHE A 60 -12.07 -0.74 6.32
C PHE A 60 -11.76 -1.77 5.23
N GLY A 61 -11.49 -1.31 4.00
CA GLY A 61 -11.04 -2.17 2.91
C GLY A 61 -9.78 -2.96 3.29
N MET A 62 -8.79 -2.30 3.90
CA MET A 62 -7.55 -2.95 4.36
C MET A 62 -7.81 -4.07 5.38
N MET A 63 -8.73 -3.86 6.32
CA MET A 63 -9.09 -4.87 7.31
C MET A 63 -9.66 -6.14 6.64
N PHE A 64 -10.60 -5.98 5.72
CA PHE A 64 -11.16 -7.10 4.97
C PHE A 64 -10.14 -7.73 4.01
N GLY A 65 -9.33 -6.91 3.35
CA GLY A 65 -8.25 -7.37 2.46
C GLY A 65 -7.22 -8.25 3.16
N ALA A 66 -6.80 -7.87 4.37
CA ALA A 66 -5.87 -8.67 5.17
C ALA A 66 -6.42 -10.06 5.51
N ILE A 67 -7.72 -10.13 5.84
CA ILE A 67 -8.36 -11.40 6.18
C ILE A 67 -8.55 -12.28 4.93
N PHE A 68 -9.19 -11.73 3.89
CA PHE A 68 -9.57 -12.54 2.71
C PHE A 68 -8.39 -12.83 1.79
N LEU A 69 -7.63 -11.81 1.39
CA LEU A 69 -6.52 -11.98 0.47
C LEU A 69 -5.28 -12.59 1.14
N GLY A 70 -5.12 -12.39 2.46
CA GLY A 70 -4.11 -13.10 3.23
C GLY A 70 -4.35 -14.62 3.24
N THR A 71 -5.59 -15.05 3.49
CA THR A 71 -5.93 -16.50 3.48
C THR A 71 -5.95 -17.12 2.08
N ILE A 72 -6.33 -16.35 1.06
CA ILE A 72 -6.29 -16.81 -0.34
C ILE A 72 -4.85 -17.08 -0.78
N ALA A 73 -3.90 -16.28 -0.31
CA ALA A 73 -2.48 -16.44 -0.63
C ALA A 73 -1.91 -17.82 -0.26
N ASP A 74 -2.41 -18.43 0.79
CA ASP A 74 -1.98 -19.77 1.20
C ASP A 74 -2.42 -20.84 0.20
N LYS A 75 -3.48 -20.58 -0.60
CA LYS A 75 -4.01 -21.50 -1.61
C LYS A 75 -3.41 -21.31 -3.00
N ILE A 76 -3.27 -20.05 -3.43
CA ILE A 76 -2.81 -19.70 -4.79
C ILE A 76 -1.30 -19.40 -4.86
N GLY A 77 -0.65 -19.30 -3.70
CA GLY A 77 0.76 -18.94 -3.59
C GLY A 77 1.00 -17.43 -3.47
N ARG A 78 2.07 -17.06 -2.73
CA ARG A 78 2.42 -15.66 -2.40
C ARG A 78 2.57 -14.77 -3.61
N ARG A 79 3.24 -15.27 -4.67
CA ARG A 79 3.49 -14.52 -5.90
C ARG A 79 2.21 -14.02 -6.56
N TRP A 80 1.24 -14.91 -6.74
CA TRP A 80 -0.03 -14.57 -7.40
C TRP A 80 -0.91 -13.71 -6.50
N ALA A 81 -0.92 -13.97 -5.19
CA ALA A 81 -1.64 -13.15 -4.24
C ALA A 81 -1.15 -11.70 -4.24
N ILE A 82 0.17 -11.48 -4.18
CA ILE A 82 0.75 -10.14 -4.23
C ILE A 82 0.43 -9.45 -5.57
N ALA A 83 0.53 -10.17 -6.69
CA ALA A 83 0.19 -9.61 -7.99
C ALA A 83 -1.27 -9.15 -8.07
N ILE A 84 -2.21 -9.96 -7.58
CA ILE A 84 -3.64 -9.60 -7.50
C ILE A 84 -3.84 -8.38 -6.61
N CYS A 85 -3.24 -8.37 -5.42
CA CYS A 85 -3.34 -7.27 -4.47
C CYS A 85 -2.83 -5.94 -5.07
N ILE A 86 -1.66 -5.95 -5.71
CA ILE A 86 -1.08 -4.76 -6.36
C ILE A 86 -1.97 -4.30 -7.52
N THR A 87 -2.49 -5.23 -8.33
CA THR A 87 -3.39 -4.88 -9.44
C THR A 87 -4.67 -4.24 -8.94
N LEU A 88 -5.32 -4.82 -7.93
CA LEU A 88 -6.51 -4.23 -7.29
C LEU A 88 -6.21 -2.82 -6.77
N PHE A 89 -5.15 -2.69 -5.97
CA PHE A 89 -4.74 -1.39 -5.44
C PHE A 89 -4.54 -0.36 -6.56
N SER A 90 -3.71 -0.67 -7.57
CA SER A 90 -3.35 0.27 -8.62
C SER A 90 -4.56 0.70 -9.46
N VAL A 91 -5.42 -0.26 -9.86
CA VAL A 91 -6.59 0.02 -10.70
C VAL A 91 -7.60 0.88 -9.94
N PHE A 92 -7.93 0.54 -8.70
CA PHE A 92 -8.93 1.27 -7.94
C PHE A 92 -8.43 2.59 -7.36
N THR A 93 -7.14 2.74 -7.08
CA THR A 93 -6.54 4.04 -6.73
C THR A 93 -6.58 4.99 -7.94
N ALA A 94 -6.20 4.52 -9.13
CA ALA A 94 -6.32 5.30 -10.35
C ALA A 94 -7.78 5.67 -10.67
N ALA A 95 -8.71 4.72 -10.50
CA ALA A 95 -10.13 4.99 -10.69
C ALA A 95 -10.68 6.02 -9.68
N ALA A 96 -10.23 5.98 -8.42
CA ALA A 96 -10.59 6.97 -7.42
C ALA A 96 -10.15 8.38 -7.82
N GLY A 97 -8.95 8.53 -8.39
CA GLY A 97 -8.46 9.81 -8.91
C GLY A 97 -9.28 10.40 -10.06
N LEU A 98 -10.00 9.58 -10.82
CA LEU A 98 -10.85 10.01 -11.94
C LEU A 98 -12.28 10.36 -11.51
N THR A 99 -12.69 10.01 -10.29
CA THR A 99 -14.06 10.25 -9.81
C THR A 99 -14.22 11.65 -9.23
N LYS A 100 -15.40 12.25 -9.46
CA LYS A 100 -15.82 13.53 -8.86
C LYS A 100 -16.94 13.37 -7.84
N ASP A 101 -17.51 12.18 -7.73
CA ASP A 101 -18.59 11.87 -6.80
C ASP A 101 -18.01 11.29 -5.48
N PRO A 102 -18.33 11.89 -4.32
CA PRO A 102 -17.83 11.44 -3.01
C PRO A 102 -18.15 9.98 -2.67
N LEU A 103 -19.34 9.49 -3.09
CA LEU A 103 -19.74 8.12 -2.83
C LEU A 103 -18.88 7.14 -3.66
N MET A 104 -18.75 7.43 -4.96
CA MET A 104 -17.95 6.61 -5.86
C MET A 104 -16.47 6.61 -5.43
N PHE A 105 -15.93 7.77 -5.03
CA PHE A 105 -14.59 7.86 -4.45
C PHE A 105 -14.42 6.93 -3.25
N SER A 106 -15.37 6.94 -2.29
CA SER A 106 -15.33 6.09 -1.11
C SER A 106 -15.34 4.61 -1.47
N VAL A 107 -16.16 4.21 -2.45
CA VAL A 107 -16.22 2.82 -2.94
C VAL A 107 -14.89 2.41 -3.59
N MET A 108 -14.32 3.27 -4.45
CA MET A 108 -13.02 2.98 -5.08
C MET A 108 -11.89 2.89 -4.05
N ARG A 109 -11.87 3.78 -3.05
CA ARG A 109 -10.91 3.74 -1.93
C ARG A 109 -11.06 2.46 -1.08
N PHE A 110 -12.29 2.01 -0.84
CA PHE A 110 -12.54 0.74 -0.16
C PHE A 110 -11.97 -0.45 -0.96
N LEU A 111 -12.22 -0.50 -2.27
CA LEU A 111 -11.70 -1.57 -3.14
C LEU A 111 -10.18 -1.52 -3.27
N ALA A 112 -9.59 -0.32 -3.36
CA ALA A 112 -8.13 -0.14 -3.30
C ALA A 112 -7.58 -0.65 -1.95
N GLY A 113 -8.25 -0.31 -0.85
CA GLY A 113 -7.93 -0.79 0.49
C GLY A 113 -7.91 -2.31 0.61
N LEU A 114 -8.84 -3.03 -0.05
CA LEU A 114 -8.79 -4.50 -0.11
C LEU A 114 -7.46 -5.00 -0.67
N GLY A 115 -6.96 -4.38 -1.74
CA GLY A 115 -5.67 -4.70 -2.32
C GLY A 115 -4.52 -4.46 -1.33
N ILE A 116 -4.44 -3.25 -0.77
CA ILE A 116 -3.40 -2.85 0.19
C ILE A 116 -3.38 -3.78 1.40
N GLY A 117 -4.55 -4.04 2.00
CA GLY A 117 -4.67 -4.91 3.17
C GLY A 117 -4.15 -6.33 2.94
N GLY A 118 -4.33 -6.86 1.72
CA GLY A 118 -3.79 -8.16 1.36
C GLY A 118 -2.28 -8.15 1.08
N VAL A 119 -1.69 -7.02 0.69
CA VAL A 119 -0.25 -6.91 0.38
C VAL A 119 0.60 -7.16 1.61
N MET A 120 0.32 -6.47 2.70
CA MET A 120 1.14 -6.45 3.93
C MET A 120 1.46 -7.87 4.46
N PRO A 121 0.47 -8.73 4.80
CA PRO A 121 0.75 -10.07 5.31
C PRO A 121 1.52 -10.93 4.30
N ASN A 122 1.24 -10.78 3.02
CA ASN A 122 1.89 -11.57 1.98
C ASN A 122 3.35 -11.18 1.75
N VAL A 123 3.68 -9.89 1.79
CA VAL A 123 5.05 -9.37 1.65
C VAL A 123 5.87 -9.75 2.88
N VAL A 124 5.31 -9.66 4.09
CA VAL A 124 5.98 -10.10 5.32
C VAL A 124 6.24 -11.60 5.28
N ALA A 125 5.25 -12.41 4.88
CA ALA A 125 5.42 -13.85 4.74
C ALA A 125 6.52 -14.18 3.71
N GLN A 126 6.49 -13.55 2.55
CA GLN A 126 7.51 -13.74 1.52
C GLN A 126 8.91 -13.36 2.04
N MET A 127 9.03 -12.21 2.71
CA MET A 127 10.32 -11.78 3.28
C MET A 127 10.84 -12.78 4.32
N THR A 128 9.97 -13.30 5.20
CA THR A 128 10.35 -14.27 6.22
C THR A 128 10.68 -15.64 5.64
N GLU A 129 9.99 -16.09 4.61
CA GLU A 129 10.20 -17.38 3.93
C GLU A 129 11.55 -17.41 3.18
N TYR A 130 11.93 -16.29 2.55
CA TYR A 130 13.16 -16.19 1.75
C TYR A 130 14.36 -15.65 2.54
N SER A 131 14.22 -15.26 3.80
CA SER A 131 15.32 -14.70 4.59
C SER A 131 16.05 -15.77 5.39
N PRO A 132 17.40 -15.74 5.42
CA PRO A 132 18.21 -16.57 6.32
C PRO A 132 17.86 -16.29 7.78
N LYS A 133 17.77 -17.33 8.62
CA LYS A 133 17.37 -17.21 10.04
C LYS A 133 18.14 -16.13 10.81
N LYS A 134 19.46 -16.05 10.59
CA LYS A 134 20.34 -15.15 11.34
C LYS A 134 20.04 -13.66 11.14
N ILE A 135 19.53 -13.28 9.95
CA ILE A 135 19.32 -11.89 9.58
C ILE A 135 17.84 -11.57 9.25
N ARG A 136 16.94 -12.54 9.41
CA ARG A 136 15.51 -12.42 9.08
C ARG A 136 14.87 -11.20 9.72
N ALA A 137 15.06 -11.02 11.02
CA ALA A 137 14.52 -9.86 11.74
C ALA A 137 15.03 -8.54 11.16
N THR A 138 16.33 -8.46 10.85
CA THR A 138 16.94 -7.27 10.25
C THR A 138 16.36 -6.99 8.86
N MET A 139 16.17 -8.01 8.02
CA MET A 139 15.61 -7.85 6.68
C MET A 139 14.15 -7.38 6.72
N VAL A 140 13.35 -7.92 7.63
CA VAL A 140 11.97 -7.48 7.86
C VAL A 140 11.93 -6.03 8.36
N THR A 141 12.81 -5.66 9.30
CA THR A 141 12.89 -4.28 9.80
C THR A 141 13.30 -3.30 8.70
N LEU A 142 14.30 -3.65 7.88
CA LEU A 142 14.72 -2.85 6.74
C LEU A 142 13.58 -2.70 5.71
N MET A 143 12.84 -3.75 5.43
CA MET A 143 11.68 -3.69 4.56
C MET A 143 10.64 -2.70 5.10
N PHE A 144 10.31 -2.76 6.40
CA PHE A 144 9.35 -1.85 7.01
C PHE A 144 9.83 -0.39 7.10
N SER A 145 11.15 -0.14 7.10
CA SER A 145 11.66 1.24 7.01
C SER A 145 11.23 1.93 5.71
N GLY A 146 10.93 1.16 4.67
CA GLY A 146 10.35 1.66 3.42
C GLY A 146 9.05 2.42 3.62
N TYR A 147 8.25 2.08 4.63
CA TYR A 147 7.01 2.78 4.96
C TYR A 147 7.26 4.27 5.29
N ALA A 148 8.26 4.53 6.12
CA ALA A 148 8.65 5.91 6.44
C ALA A 148 9.20 6.65 5.22
N VAL A 149 9.96 5.96 4.36
CA VAL A 149 10.47 6.53 3.10
C VAL A 149 9.29 6.94 2.19
N GLY A 150 8.27 6.08 2.06
CA GLY A 150 7.04 6.41 1.30
C GLY A 150 6.37 7.67 1.83
N GLY A 151 6.22 7.81 3.15
CA GLY A 151 5.65 8.99 3.79
C GLY A 151 6.47 10.26 3.53
N VAL A 152 7.80 10.18 3.57
CA VAL A 152 8.69 11.30 3.23
C VAL A 152 8.54 11.72 1.77
N ILE A 153 8.50 10.76 0.84
CA ILE A 153 8.29 11.03 -0.59
C ILE A 153 6.95 11.72 -0.79
N ALA A 154 5.88 11.24 -0.15
CA ALA A 154 4.55 11.84 -0.22
C ALA A 154 4.56 13.30 0.30
N ALA A 155 5.26 13.57 1.41
CA ALA A 155 5.36 14.91 1.96
C ALA A 155 6.12 15.88 1.04
N LEU A 156 7.20 15.41 0.40
CA LEU A 156 8.02 16.23 -0.49
C LEU A 156 7.34 16.51 -1.84
N LEU A 157 6.71 15.48 -2.43
CA LEU A 157 6.11 15.59 -3.76
C LEU A 157 4.65 16.03 -3.70
N GLY A 158 3.89 15.55 -2.69
CA GLY A 158 2.45 15.74 -2.61
C GLY A 158 2.06 17.22 -2.59
N LYS A 159 2.73 18.05 -1.80
CA LYS A 159 2.41 19.48 -1.73
C LYS A 159 2.60 20.16 -3.08
N GLY A 160 3.77 19.99 -3.70
CA GLY A 160 4.08 20.64 -4.97
C GLY A 160 3.20 20.16 -6.13
N LEU A 161 2.93 18.88 -6.21
CA LEU A 161 2.08 18.30 -7.26
C LEU A 161 0.62 18.72 -7.09
N ILE A 162 0.08 18.70 -5.87
CA ILE A 162 -1.30 19.11 -5.60
C ILE A 162 -1.54 20.56 -5.92
N GLU A 163 -0.61 21.47 -5.57
CA GLU A 163 -0.71 22.90 -5.85
C GLU A 163 -0.66 23.21 -7.36
N THR A 164 0.09 22.42 -8.14
CA THR A 164 0.34 22.69 -9.56
C THR A 164 -0.65 21.95 -10.48
N TYR A 165 -0.95 20.69 -10.18
CA TYR A 165 -1.71 19.80 -11.08
C TYR A 165 -3.01 19.27 -10.46
N GLY A 166 -3.32 19.65 -9.22
CA GLY A 166 -4.47 19.14 -8.47
C GLY A 166 -4.19 17.80 -7.76
N TRP A 167 -5.12 17.41 -6.88
CA TRP A 167 -4.96 16.22 -6.04
C TRP A 167 -4.98 14.89 -6.84
N GLN A 168 -5.51 14.89 -8.06
CA GLN A 168 -5.52 13.73 -8.95
C GLN A 168 -4.12 13.35 -9.47
N SER A 169 -3.13 14.24 -9.31
CA SER A 169 -1.75 14.01 -9.76
C SER A 169 -0.91 13.18 -8.80
N VAL A 170 -1.39 12.92 -7.60
CA VAL A 170 -0.73 12.18 -6.53
C VAL A 170 -1.50 10.92 -6.16
#